data_f7d98971a7c384c583b8d926bf0c8923
#
_entry.id   f7d98971a7c384c583b8d926bf0c8923
#
_cell.length_a   1.000
_cell.length_b   1.000
_cell.length_c   1.000
_cell.angle_alpha   90.00
_cell.angle_beta   90.00
_cell.angle_gamma   90.00
#
_symmetry.space_group_name_H-M   'P 1'
#
loop_
_entity.id
_entity.type
_entity.pdbx_description
1 polymer ?
#
loop_
_entity_poly.entity_id
_entity_poly.type
_entity_poly.pdbx_seq_one_letter_code
_entity_poly.pdbx_strand_id
1 'polypeptide(L)'
;MALRVPALVLVLVLGAGRAAAGQGGGWETVREELGDAARDLVHVWVAPFRLGGDDLASLVILGEAFAIAALNDEAIRAWVEGNGHTPAVKAIRLFEEPRRVHRLGLTRHLIGLSAGLYVAGLATGSGDLREAGLGCAVSNLATTIPRSIVARTVGRLRPRYRRGAFVFEPWVGWRSWAYRSFPVGHGANSMACAAFLVERFDLGVAEPAVYLLATGIGLARVTKGAHWASDAVAGLAWGWAVGRGVGGRFLERAEAEGTLAGQAAEAHAAPRLYVGLRVEF
;
A
#
# COMPACT_ATOMS: atom_id res chain seq x y z
N MET A 1 4.25 -13.36 19.16
CA MET A 1 5.16 -12.24 18.88
C MET A 1 4.48 -11.04 18.15
N ALA A 2 3.20 -11.14 17.83
CA ALA A 2 2.45 -10.10 17.08
C ALA A 2 1.91 -8.92 17.92
N LEU A 3 1.90 -9.02 19.25
CA LEU A 3 1.32 -7.98 20.14
C LEU A 3 2.31 -6.86 20.56
N ARG A 4 3.60 -6.99 20.26
CA ARG A 4 4.61 -6.01 20.72
C ARG A 4 4.71 -4.74 19.87
N VAL A 5 4.30 -4.78 18.59
CA VAL A 5 4.37 -3.62 17.69
C VAL A 5 3.26 -2.59 17.98
N PRO A 6 1.97 -2.99 18.14
CA PRO A 6 0.93 -2.02 18.48
C PRO A 6 1.14 -1.38 19.86
N ALA A 7 1.68 -2.10 20.84
CA ALA A 7 1.99 -1.54 22.15
C ALA A 7 3.14 -0.49 22.09
N LEU A 8 4.17 -0.75 21.28
CA LEU A 8 5.29 0.18 21.10
C LEU A 8 4.83 1.45 20.35
N VAL A 9 3.98 1.29 19.32
CA VAL A 9 3.39 2.43 18.60
C VAL A 9 2.51 3.27 19.53
N LEU A 10 1.69 2.63 20.36
CA LEU A 10 0.84 3.31 21.34
C LEU A 10 1.69 4.07 22.38
N VAL A 11 2.77 3.47 22.88
CA VAL A 11 3.69 4.11 23.84
C VAL A 11 4.43 5.29 23.19
N LEU A 12 4.85 5.18 21.93
CA LEU A 12 5.51 6.28 21.20
C LEU A 12 4.54 7.42 20.93
N VAL A 13 3.30 7.13 20.50
CA VAL A 13 2.26 8.15 20.29
C VAL A 13 1.87 8.82 21.60
N LEU A 14 1.69 8.07 22.69
CA LEU A 14 1.38 8.63 24.01
C LEU A 14 2.56 9.42 24.62
N GLY A 15 3.79 8.98 24.37
CA GLY A 15 5.00 9.69 24.82
C GLY A 15 5.22 11.00 24.05
N ALA A 16 4.99 10.98 22.73
CA ALA A 16 5.10 12.18 21.88
C ALA A 16 3.95 13.17 22.14
N GLY A 17 2.73 12.68 22.40
CA GLY A 17 1.61 13.53 22.83
C GLY A 17 1.89 14.27 24.15
N ARG A 18 2.66 13.67 25.08
CA ARG A 18 3.11 14.33 26.30
C ARG A 18 4.18 15.40 26.05
N ALA A 19 5.08 15.17 25.12
CA ALA A 19 6.10 16.17 24.72
C ALA A 19 5.47 17.37 23.99
N ALA A 20 4.43 17.12 23.16
CA ALA A 20 3.66 18.17 22.47
C ALA A 20 2.69 18.91 23.40
N ALA A 21 2.24 18.32 24.51
CA ALA A 21 1.35 18.95 25.49
C ALA A 21 1.97 20.16 26.21
N GLY A 22 3.30 20.36 26.10
CA GLY A 22 3.96 21.58 26.55
C GLY A 22 3.67 22.82 25.69
N GLN A 23 3.01 22.66 24.53
CA GLN A 23 2.60 23.75 23.63
C GLN A 23 1.07 23.72 23.44
N GLY A 24 0.30 23.95 24.46
CA GLY A 24 -1.14 24.15 24.55
C GLY A 24 -2.03 23.75 23.34
N GLY A 25 -2.18 22.47 23.06
CA GLY A 25 -3.04 21.98 21.98
C GLY A 25 -2.66 20.57 21.43
N GLY A 26 -1.46 20.11 21.67
CA GLY A 26 -0.91 18.93 21.02
C GLY A 26 -1.70 17.61 21.22
N TRP A 27 -2.42 17.46 22.32
CA TRP A 27 -3.22 16.25 22.56
C TRP A 27 -4.57 16.29 21.83
N GLU A 28 -5.17 17.45 21.73
CA GLU A 28 -6.41 17.65 20.97
C GLU A 28 -6.17 17.34 19.48
N THR A 29 -5.11 17.90 18.90
CA THR A 29 -4.69 17.62 17.51
C THR A 29 -4.49 16.12 17.27
N VAL A 30 -3.75 15.43 18.13
CA VAL A 30 -3.53 13.98 18.01
C VAL A 30 -4.85 13.21 18.07
N ARG A 31 -5.78 13.60 18.96
CA ARG A 31 -7.07 12.95 19.10
C ARG A 31 -7.95 13.14 17.86
N GLU A 32 -7.97 14.33 17.30
CA GLU A 32 -8.70 14.66 16.08
C GLU A 32 -8.15 13.89 14.87
N GLU A 33 -6.83 13.96 14.64
CA GLU A 33 -6.15 13.27 13.55
C GLU A 33 -6.36 11.74 13.62
N LEU A 34 -6.29 11.13 14.82
CA LEU A 34 -6.57 9.70 14.98
C LEU A 34 -8.06 9.36 14.79
N GLY A 35 -8.96 10.28 15.15
CA GLY A 35 -10.40 10.14 14.89
C GLY A 35 -10.69 10.18 13.40
N ASP A 36 -10.06 11.09 12.66
CA ASP A 36 -10.15 11.16 11.19
C ASP A 36 -9.58 9.91 10.54
N ALA A 37 -8.40 9.47 10.95
CA ALA A 37 -7.78 8.25 10.47
C ALA A 37 -8.70 7.02 10.63
N ALA A 38 -9.41 6.92 11.75
CA ALA A 38 -10.38 5.84 11.96
C ALA A 38 -11.59 5.94 11.01
N ARG A 39 -12.08 7.16 10.76
CA ARG A 39 -13.16 7.40 9.78
C ARG A 39 -12.73 7.05 8.36
N ASP A 40 -11.53 7.42 7.96
CA ASP A 40 -10.97 7.11 6.64
C ASP A 40 -10.80 5.61 6.44
N LEU A 41 -10.33 4.89 7.46
CA LEU A 41 -10.21 3.44 7.41
C LEU A 41 -11.56 2.77 7.12
N VAL A 42 -12.62 3.20 7.82
CA VAL A 42 -13.98 2.69 7.60
C VAL A 42 -14.48 3.10 6.22
N HIS A 43 -14.26 4.36 5.80
CA HIS A 43 -14.70 4.86 4.51
C HIS A 43 -14.14 4.01 3.36
N VAL A 44 -12.82 3.78 3.36
CA VAL A 44 -12.14 2.98 2.33
C VAL A 44 -12.58 1.51 2.35
N TRP A 45 -12.92 0.95 3.50
CA TRP A 45 -13.42 -0.43 3.57
C TRP A 45 -14.84 -0.61 3.03
N VAL A 46 -15.67 0.44 3.08
CA VAL A 46 -17.03 0.40 2.51
C VAL A 46 -17.08 0.88 1.05
N ALA A 47 -16.00 1.51 0.54
CA ALA A 47 -15.92 2.01 -0.83
C ALA A 47 -16.27 0.95 -1.90
N PRO A 48 -15.80 -0.32 -1.82
CA PRO A 48 -16.17 -1.34 -2.81
C PRO A 48 -17.67 -1.61 -2.93
N PHE A 49 -18.48 -1.19 -1.94
CA PHE A 49 -19.93 -1.31 -1.98
C PHE A 49 -20.63 -0.06 -2.55
N ARG A 50 -19.87 0.94 -2.99
CA ARG A 50 -20.33 2.22 -3.53
C ARG A 50 -19.83 2.50 -4.94
N LEU A 51 -19.38 1.46 -5.66
CA LEU A 51 -18.82 1.56 -7.00
C LEU A 51 -19.82 2.16 -7.96
N GLY A 52 -19.37 3.13 -8.77
CA GLY A 52 -20.13 3.79 -9.82
C GLY A 52 -19.79 3.25 -11.23
N GLY A 53 -20.38 3.88 -12.25
CA GLY A 53 -20.16 3.47 -13.65
C GLY A 53 -18.70 3.63 -14.10
N ASP A 54 -18.03 4.68 -13.65
CA ASP A 54 -16.63 4.98 -14.04
C ASP A 54 -15.65 3.98 -13.42
N ASP A 55 -15.98 3.43 -12.25
CA ASP A 55 -15.19 2.38 -11.60
C ASP A 55 -15.22 1.08 -12.40
N LEU A 56 -16.33 0.82 -13.11
CA LEU A 56 -16.50 -0.42 -13.87
C LEU A 56 -15.45 -0.56 -14.98
N ALA A 57 -15.11 0.51 -15.69
CA ALA A 57 -14.07 0.49 -16.71
C ALA A 57 -12.70 0.14 -16.10
N SER A 58 -12.39 0.73 -14.94
CA SER A 58 -11.15 0.42 -14.20
C SER A 58 -11.11 -1.03 -13.74
N LEU A 59 -12.21 -1.55 -13.24
CA LEU A 59 -12.32 -2.96 -12.82
C LEU A 59 -12.18 -3.92 -14.01
N VAL A 60 -12.71 -3.59 -15.18
CA VAL A 60 -12.55 -4.39 -16.40
C VAL A 60 -11.08 -4.44 -16.79
N ILE A 61 -10.40 -3.29 -16.89
CA ILE A 61 -8.96 -3.22 -17.26
C ILE A 61 -8.10 -4.02 -16.27
N LEU A 62 -8.33 -3.84 -14.97
CA LEU A 62 -7.61 -4.58 -13.94
C LEU A 62 -7.94 -6.08 -13.98
N GLY A 63 -9.19 -6.43 -14.26
CA GLY A 63 -9.63 -7.81 -14.43
C GLY A 63 -8.97 -8.48 -15.63
N GLU A 64 -8.87 -7.79 -16.76
CA GLU A 64 -8.15 -8.27 -17.95
C GLU A 64 -6.66 -8.44 -17.68
N ALA A 65 -6.01 -7.46 -17.05
CA ALA A 65 -4.60 -7.54 -16.69
C ALA A 65 -4.34 -8.73 -15.75
N PHE A 66 -5.23 -8.93 -14.77
CA PHE A 66 -5.18 -10.09 -13.88
C PHE A 66 -5.38 -11.40 -14.64
N ALA A 67 -6.36 -11.49 -15.53
CA ALA A 67 -6.64 -12.69 -16.32
C ALA A 67 -5.47 -13.05 -17.24
N ILE A 68 -4.90 -12.07 -17.93
CA ILE A 68 -3.70 -12.27 -18.77
C ILE A 68 -2.54 -12.79 -17.91
N ALA A 69 -2.29 -12.19 -16.76
CA ALA A 69 -1.24 -12.64 -15.86
C ALA A 69 -1.51 -14.06 -15.34
N ALA A 70 -2.75 -14.38 -14.96
CA ALA A 70 -3.13 -15.68 -14.42
C ALA A 70 -2.99 -16.81 -15.45
N LEU A 71 -3.37 -16.56 -16.70
CA LEU A 71 -3.19 -17.52 -17.81
C LEU A 71 -1.70 -17.77 -18.10
N ASN A 72 -0.83 -16.83 -17.79
CA ASN A 72 0.62 -16.92 -18.04
C ASN A 72 1.45 -17.23 -16.77
N ASP A 73 0.84 -17.47 -15.62
CA ASP A 73 1.54 -17.67 -14.35
C ASP A 73 2.60 -18.77 -14.41
N GLU A 74 2.28 -19.94 -15.02
CA GLU A 74 3.25 -21.03 -15.15
C GLU A 74 4.38 -20.70 -16.14
N ALA A 75 4.05 -20.06 -17.26
CA ALA A 75 5.04 -19.66 -18.24
C ALA A 75 5.99 -18.60 -17.65
N ILE A 76 5.47 -17.62 -16.92
CA ILE A 76 6.25 -16.60 -16.25
C ILE A 76 7.15 -17.23 -15.18
N ARG A 77 6.62 -18.17 -14.38
CA ARG A 77 7.42 -18.90 -13.39
C ARG A 77 8.57 -19.64 -14.05
N ALA A 78 8.28 -20.42 -15.11
CA ALA A 78 9.29 -21.19 -15.83
C ALA A 78 10.35 -20.27 -16.44
N TRP A 79 9.92 -19.16 -17.04
CA TRP A 79 10.83 -18.16 -17.61
C TRP A 79 11.73 -17.55 -16.56
N VAL A 80 11.20 -17.14 -15.41
CA VAL A 80 11.98 -16.57 -14.28
C VAL A 80 12.99 -17.58 -13.73
N GLU A 81 12.59 -18.86 -13.61
CA GLU A 81 13.50 -19.92 -13.14
C GLU A 81 14.64 -20.16 -14.15
N GLY A 82 14.35 -20.22 -15.45
CA GLY A 82 15.34 -20.42 -16.51
C GLY A 82 16.26 -19.21 -16.74
N ASN A 83 15.74 -17.99 -16.47
CA ASN A 83 16.44 -16.73 -16.76
C ASN A 83 16.95 -16.01 -15.49
N GLY A 84 17.06 -16.71 -14.36
CA GLY A 84 17.49 -16.13 -13.08
C GLY A 84 18.87 -15.47 -13.09
N HIS A 85 19.71 -15.79 -14.07
CA HIS A 85 21.05 -15.24 -14.28
C HIS A 85 21.06 -13.93 -15.11
N THR A 86 19.97 -13.59 -15.79
CA THR A 86 19.90 -12.43 -16.69
C THR A 86 19.91 -11.10 -15.92
N PRO A 87 20.40 -10.01 -16.54
CA PRO A 87 20.38 -8.68 -15.93
C PRO A 87 18.96 -8.24 -15.52
N ALA A 88 17.93 -8.54 -16.34
CA ALA A 88 16.55 -8.15 -16.07
C ALA A 88 16.04 -8.78 -14.77
N VAL A 89 16.18 -10.11 -14.60
CA VAL A 89 15.72 -10.80 -13.38
C VAL A 89 16.56 -10.38 -12.17
N LYS A 90 17.87 -10.16 -12.34
CA LYS A 90 18.74 -9.65 -11.28
C LYS A 90 18.33 -8.25 -10.85
N ALA A 91 18.02 -7.33 -11.77
CA ALA A 91 17.54 -5.99 -11.46
C ALA A 91 16.24 -6.01 -10.62
N ILE A 92 15.27 -6.85 -10.98
CA ILE A 92 14.05 -7.01 -10.17
C ILE A 92 14.39 -7.58 -8.78
N ARG A 93 15.30 -8.52 -8.67
CA ARG A 93 15.74 -9.09 -7.39
C ARG A 93 16.43 -8.08 -6.47
N LEU A 94 16.99 -6.98 -7.00
CA LEU A 94 17.57 -5.90 -6.19
C LEU A 94 16.55 -5.28 -5.24
N PHE A 95 15.25 -5.28 -5.57
CA PHE A 95 14.19 -4.81 -4.68
C PHE A 95 13.95 -5.75 -3.48
N GLU A 96 14.50 -6.95 -3.48
CA GLU A 96 14.51 -7.87 -2.34
C GLU A 96 15.87 -7.93 -1.62
N GLU A 97 16.94 -7.59 -2.31
CA GLU A 97 18.30 -7.52 -1.78
C GLU A 97 18.91 -6.12 -2.05
N PRO A 98 19.40 -5.42 -1.08
CA PRO A 98 19.63 -5.83 0.30
C PRO A 98 18.31 -5.95 1.07
N ARG A 99 18.25 -6.83 2.05
CA ARG A 99 17.06 -7.11 2.91
C ARG A 99 16.33 -5.87 3.45
N ARG A 100 16.92 -4.68 3.28
CA ARG A 100 16.37 -3.38 3.70
C ARG A 100 15.20 -2.93 2.82
N VAL A 101 15.32 -3.00 1.48
CA VAL A 101 14.25 -2.59 0.53
C VAL A 101 13.03 -3.49 0.68
N HIS A 102 13.23 -4.80 0.77
CA HIS A 102 12.16 -5.76 1.07
C HIS A 102 11.35 -5.41 2.33
N ARG A 103 11.98 -4.76 3.32
CA ARG A 103 11.28 -4.36 4.56
C ARG A 103 10.19 -3.33 4.31
N LEU A 104 10.29 -2.50 3.26
CA LEU A 104 9.26 -1.55 2.87
C LEU A 104 7.94 -2.21 2.39
N GLY A 105 7.93 -3.52 2.11
CA GLY A 105 6.71 -4.28 1.87
C GLY A 105 6.15 -4.97 3.12
N LEU A 106 6.85 -4.92 4.26
CA LEU A 106 6.42 -5.56 5.49
C LEU A 106 5.60 -4.59 6.36
N THR A 107 4.35 -4.94 6.65
CA THR A 107 3.44 -4.14 7.49
C THR A 107 4.10 -3.57 8.73
N ARG A 108 4.84 -4.39 9.49
CA ARG A 108 5.48 -3.96 10.74
C ARG A 108 6.54 -2.85 10.55
N HIS A 109 7.27 -2.87 9.41
CA HIS A 109 8.28 -1.86 9.13
C HIS A 109 7.66 -0.58 8.58
N LEU A 110 6.63 -0.71 7.72
CA LEU A 110 5.87 0.43 7.25
C LEU A 110 5.16 1.14 8.40
N ILE A 111 4.48 0.41 9.27
CA ILE A 111 3.86 1.00 10.47
C ILE A 111 4.91 1.64 11.39
N GLY A 112 6.07 1.02 11.57
CA GLY A 112 7.17 1.61 12.34
C GLY A 112 7.72 2.90 11.72
N LEU A 113 7.92 2.92 10.40
CA LEU A 113 8.34 4.11 9.66
C LEU A 113 7.27 5.21 9.74
N SER A 114 6.01 4.85 9.51
CA SER A 114 4.87 5.75 9.60
C SER A 114 4.74 6.40 10.98
N ALA A 115 4.88 5.60 12.05
CA ALA A 115 4.90 6.12 13.41
C ALA A 115 6.10 7.05 13.66
N GLY A 116 7.27 6.71 13.11
CA GLY A 116 8.47 7.56 13.19
C GLY A 116 8.26 8.91 12.51
N LEU A 117 7.67 8.93 11.31
CA LEU A 117 7.34 10.17 10.59
C LEU A 117 6.32 11.01 11.37
N TYR A 118 5.27 10.38 11.90
CA TYR A 118 4.25 11.07 12.69
C TYR A 118 4.86 11.72 13.95
N VAL A 119 5.68 10.98 14.68
CA VAL A 119 6.38 11.51 15.87
C VAL A 119 7.36 12.63 15.51
N ALA A 120 8.08 12.49 14.40
CA ALA A 120 8.96 13.55 13.90
C ALA A 120 8.16 14.81 13.53
N GLY A 121 7.00 14.65 12.91
CA GLY A 121 6.09 15.74 12.59
C GLY A 121 5.57 16.47 13.85
N LEU A 122 5.22 15.71 14.91
CA LEU A 122 4.87 16.29 16.20
C LEU A 122 6.04 17.07 16.85
N ALA A 123 7.24 16.52 16.77
CA ALA A 123 8.42 17.13 17.36
C ALA A 123 8.89 18.40 16.62
N THR A 124 8.70 18.46 15.32
CA THR A 124 9.12 19.58 14.45
C THR A 124 8.01 20.59 14.15
N GLY A 125 6.76 20.29 14.52
CA GLY A 125 5.59 21.08 14.14
C GLY A 125 5.17 20.92 12.68
N SER A 126 5.74 19.95 11.93
CA SER A 126 5.45 19.73 10.50
C SER A 126 4.15 18.95 10.31
N GLY A 127 3.13 19.58 9.72
CA GLY A 127 1.88 18.94 9.31
C GLY A 127 2.12 17.85 8.27
N ASP A 128 2.92 18.12 7.26
CA ASP A 128 3.21 17.18 6.16
C ASP A 128 3.84 15.87 6.67
N LEU A 129 4.74 15.94 7.64
CA LEU A 129 5.33 14.74 8.23
C LEU A 129 4.30 13.94 9.04
N ARG A 130 3.39 14.62 9.77
CA ARG A 130 2.31 13.93 10.49
C ARG A 130 1.37 13.23 9.50
N GLU A 131 0.93 13.93 8.48
CA GLU A 131 0.05 13.38 7.45
C GLU A 131 0.71 12.25 6.66
N ALA A 132 1.96 12.40 6.23
CA ALA A 132 2.72 11.34 5.57
C ALA A 132 2.80 10.08 6.44
N GLY A 133 3.09 10.25 7.73
CA GLY A 133 3.12 9.15 8.69
C GLY A 133 1.75 8.51 8.88
N LEU A 134 0.74 9.31 9.19
CA LEU A 134 -0.61 8.83 9.50
C LEU A 134 -1.27 8.19 8.28
N GLY A 135 -1.22 8.84 7.13
CA GLY A 135 -1.83 8.33 5.90
C GLY A 135 -1.18 7.05 5.37
N CYS A 136 0.16 6.91 5.43
CA CYS A 136 0.82 5.64 5.14
C CYS A 136 0.41 4.54 6.14
N ALA A 137 0.22 4.86 7.43
CA ALA A 137 -0.24 3.89 8.41
C ALA A 137 -1.68 3.43 8.11
N VAL A 138 -2.59 4.37 7.85
CA VAL A 138 -3.99 4.09 7.47
C VAL A 138 -4.05 3.26 6.21
N SER A 139 -3.36 3.67 5.14
CA SER A 139 -3.30 2.95 3.87
C SER A 139 -2.78 1.52 4.03
N ASN A 140 -1.77 1.34 4.88
CA ASN A 140 -1.20 0.02 5.17
C ASN A 140 -2.16 -0.86 5.96
N LEU A 141 -2.85 -0.34 6.96
CA LEU A 141 -3.86 -1.09 7.73
C LEU A 141 -5.08 -1.40 6.89
N ALA A 142 -5.59 -0.42 6.12
CA ALA A 142 -6.72 -0.59 5.20
C ALA A 142 -6.45 -1.68 4.15
N THR A 143 -5.21 -1.80 3.70
CA THR A 143 -4.75 -2.83 2.76
C THR A 143 -4.55 -4.18 3.45
N THR A 144 -3.78 -4.21 4.54
CA THR A 144 -3.30 -5.46 5.15
C THR A 144 -4.40 -6.30 5.76
N ILE A 145 -5.38 -5.67 6.44
CA ILE A 145 -6.42 -6.39 7.18
C ILE A 145 -7.31 -7.19 6.22
N PRO A 146 -8.05 -6.56 5.27
CA PRO A 146 -8.93 -7.31 4.38
C PRO A 146 -8.15 -8.23 3.43
N ARG A 147 -7.01 -7.78 2.88
CA ARG A 147 -6.14 -8.63 2.06
C ARG A 147 -5.71 -9.91 2.81
N SER A 148 -5.40 -9.80 4.10
CA SER A 148 -4.98 -10.95 4.90
C SER A 148 -6.12 -11.94 5.13
N ILE A 149 -7.35 -11.48 5.22
CA ILE A 149 -8.55 -12.32 5.28
C ILE A 149 -8.71 -13.04 3.94
N VAL A 150 -8.69 -12.29 2.83
CA VAL A 150 -8.78 -12.86 1.48
C VAL A 150 -7.71 -13.93 1.25
N ALA A 151 -6.45 -13.65 1.58
CA ALA A 151 -5.36 -14.60 1.35
C ALA A 151 -5.54 -15.91 2.12
N ARG A 152 -6.10 -15.86 3.33
CA ARG A 152 -6.36 -17.05 4.15
C ARG A 152 -7.59 -17.82 3.69
N THR A 153 -8.59 -17.11 3.20
CA THR A 153 -9.86 -17.69 2.76
C THR A 153 -9.76 -18.30 1.37
N VAL A 154 -9.15 -17.59 0.41
CA VAL A 154 -8.96 -18.09 -0.97
C VAL A 154 -8.04 -19.31 -1.01
N GLY A 155 -7.01 -19.33 -0.19
CA GLY A 155 -6.16 -20.51 -0.05
C GLY A 155 -5.40 -20.90 -1.31
N ARG A 156 -4.78 -19.94 -2.03
CA ARG A 156 -3.97 -20.24 -3.22
C ARG A 156 -2.58 -20.73 -2.84
N LEU A 157 -2.15 -21.83 -3.45
CA LEU A 157 -0.82 -22.43 -3.22
C LEU A 157 0.27 -21.59 -3.90
N ARG A 158 1.41 -21.42 -3.21
CA ARG A 158 2.56 -20.65 -3.73
C ARG A 158 3.32 -21.39 -4.83
N PRO A 159 3.94 -20.67 -5.81
CA PRO A 159 4.69 -21.24 -6.94
C PRO A 159 5.78 -22.24 -6.54
N ARG A 160 6.49 -21.97 -5.44
CA ARG A 160 7.62 -22.80 -4.96
C ARG A 160 7.27 -24.26 -4.68
N TYR A 161 5.99 -24.57 -4.49
CA TYR A 161 5.53 -25.93 -4.26
C TYR A 161 5.27 -26.72 -5.56
N ARG A 162 5.35 -26.09 -6.73
CA ARG A 162 5.33 -26.68 -8.07
C ARG A 162 4.14 -27.64 -8.32
N ARG A 163 2.97 -27.33 -7.77
CA ARG A 163 1.74 -28.11 -7.96
C ARG A 163 0.74 -27.45 -8.91
N GLY A 164 1.12 -26.37 -9.57
CA GLY A 164 0.30 -25.65 -10.52
C GLY A 164 -0.23 -24.31 -10.00
N ALA A 165 -0.52 -23.38 -10.94
CA ALA A 165 -0.97 -22.04 -10.66
C ALA A 165 -2.43 -21.94 -10.16
N PHE A 166 -3.22 -22.96 -10.48
CA PHE A 166 -4.65 -23.00 -10.16
C PHE A 166 -4.98 -23.98 -9.00
N VAL A 167 -4.03 -24.20 -8.10
CA VAL A 167 -4.28 -24.97 -6.89
C VAL A 167 -4.80 -24.04 -5.80
N PHE A 168 -6.08 -24.18 -5.51
CA PHE A 168 -6.81 -23.44 -4.48
C PHE A 168 -7.41 -24.44 -3.48
N GLU A 169 -7.17 -24.18 -2.20
CA GLU A 169 -7.79 -24.90 -1.11
C GLU A 169 -8.37 -23.87 -0.11
N PRO A 170 -9.66 -23.49 -0.30
CA PRO A 170 -10.30 -22.50 0.54
C PRO A 170 -10.15 -22.80 2.03
N TRP A 171 -9.95 -21.75 2.84
CA TRP A 171 -9.77 -21.77 4.30
C TRP A 171 -8.47 -22.43 4.78
N VAL A 172 -7.73 -23.22 3.97
CA VAL A 172 -6.46 -23.84 4.38
C VAL A 172 -5.41 -22.77 4.70
N GLY A 173 -5.50 -21.62 4.08
CA GLY A 173 -4.63 -20.48 4.39
C GLY A 173 -4.65 -20.03 5.86
N TRP A 174 -5.70 -20.35 6.64
CA TRP A 174 -5.73 -20.07 8.07
C TRP A 174 -4.74 -20.93 8.86
N ARG A 175 -4.46 -22.14 8.40
CA ARG A 175 -3.60 -23.13 9.05
C ARG A 175 -2.23 -23.26 8.39
N SER A 176 -2.12 -22.97 7.07
CA SER A 176 -0.91 -23.17 6.29
C SER A 176 -0.49 -21.89 5.55
N TRP A 177 0.75 -21.43 5.80
CA TRP A 177 1.33 -20.30 5.10
C TRP A 177 1.56 -20.59 3.60
N ALA A 178 1.73 -21.86 3.21
CA ALA A 178 1.89 -22.28 1.83
C ALA A 178 0.73 -21.82 0.94
N TYR A 179 -0.47 -21.76 1.49
CA TYR A 179 -1.71 -21.40 0.81
C TYR A 179 -2.11 -19.93 0.94
N ARG A 180 -1.18 -19.04 1.25
CA ARG A 180 -1.40 -17.58 1.34
C ARG A 180 -0.72 -16.85 0.17
N SER A 181 -0.87 -17.36 -1.06
CA SER A 181 -0.25 -16.74 -2.22
C SER A 181 -1.01 -15.49 -2.67
N PHE A 182 -2.31 -15.60 -2.85
CA PHE A 182 -3.16 -14.56 -3.41
C PHE A 182 -3.85 -13.69 -2.34
N PRO A 183 -3.88 -12.37 -2.54
CA PRO A 183 -2.98 -11.57 -3.38
C PRO A 183 -1.64 -11.26 -2.67
N VAL A 184 -0.64 -10.73 -3.42
CA VAL A 184 0.67 -10.40 -2.84
C VAL A 184 0.55 -9.33 -1.76
N GLY A 185 1.19 -9.57 -0.59
CA GLY A 185 1.11 -8.62 0.52
C GLY A 185 2.16 -7.52 0.48
N HIS A 186 3.41 -7.87 0.15
CA HIS A 186 4.50 -6.90 0.15
C HIS A 186 4.30 -5.81 -0.89
N GLY A 187 3.91 -6.17 -2.12
CA GLY A 187 3.60 -5.22 -3.17
C GLY A 187 2.38 -4.37 -2.84
N ALA A 188 1.32 -4.97 -2.29
CA ALA A 188 0.12 -4.23 -1.89
C ALA A 188 0.42 -3.17 -0.83
N ASN A 189 1.19 -3.53 0.20
CA ASN A 189 1.51 -2.62 1.30
C ASN A 189 2.40 -1.45 0.86
N SER A 190 3.45 -1.73 0.07
CA SER A 190 4.31 -0.68 -0.47
C SER A 190 3.57 0.22 -1.44
N MET A 191 2.70 -0.35 -2.29
CA MET A 191 1.91 0.41 -3.25
C MET A 191 0.86 1.28 -2.56
N ALA A 192 0.25 0.82 -1.47
CA ALA A 192 -0.73 1.62 -0.74
C ALA A 192 -0.12 2.89 -0.14
N CYS A 193 1.06 2.79 0.48
CA CYS A 193 1.76 3.98 0.96
C CYS A 193 2.26 4.86 -0.20
N ALA A 194 2.78 4.26 -1.29
CA ALA A 194 3.22 4.98 -2.47
C ALA A 194 2.08 5.79 -3.12
N ALA A 195 0.93 5.13 -3.35
CA ALA A 195 -0.23 5.77 -3.94
C ALA A 195 -0.83 6.87 -3.05
N PHE A 196 -0.85 6.65 -1.73
CA PHE A 196 -1.23 7.68 -0.77
C PHE A 196 -0.32 8.92 -0.90
N LEU A 197 1.01 8.71 -0.89
CA LEU A 197 1.96 9.82 -0.96
C LEU A 197 1.81 10.62 -2.27
N VAL A 198 1.65 9.94 -3.40
CA VAL A 198 1.45 10.59 -4.71
C VAL A 198 0.11 11.33 -4.77
N GLU A 199 -0.96 10.77 -4.22
CA GLU A 199 -2.28 11.42 -4.23
C GLU A 199 -2.34 12.64 -3.32
N ARG A 200 -1.71 12.56 -2.13
CA ARG A 200 -1.77 13.63 -1.13
C ARG A 200 -0.76 14.73 -1.38
N PHE A 201 0.43 14.38 -1.88
CA PHE A 201 1.53 15.32 -2.06
C PHE A 201 1.90 15.43 -3.54
N ASP A 202 2.20 16.63 -4.01
CA ASP A 202 2.77 16.82 -5.35
C ASP A 202 4.25 16.44 -5.31
N LEU A 203 4.54 15.20 -5.73
CA LEU A 203 5.91 14.70 -5.79
C LEU A 203 6.60 14.98 -7.13
N GLY A 204 5.87 15.53 -8.10
CA GLY A 204 6.39 15.90 -9.41
C GLY A 204 7.17 14.78 -10.09
N VAL A 205 8.42 15.05 -10.47
CA VAL A 205 9.30 14.08 -11.15
C VAL A 205 9.66 12.84 -10.30
N ALA A 206 9.40 12.84 -9.01
CA ALA A 206 9.66 11.69 -8.14
C ALA A 206 8.53 10.64 -8.14
N GLU A 207 7.32 10.97 -8.61
CA GLU A 207 6.17 10.04 -8.64
C GLU A 207 6.48 8.72 -9.34
N PRO A 208 7.05 8.70 -10.57
CA PRO A 208 7.38 7.44 -11.23
C PRO A 208 8.38 6.60 -10.43
N ALA A 209 9.32 7.22 -9.74
CA ALA A 209 10.31 6.50 -8.93
C ALA A 209 9.66 5.84 -7.70
N VAL A 210 8.70 6.51 -7.06
CA VAL A 210 7.93 5.98 -5.93
C VAL A 210 7.10 4.76 -6.36
N TYR A 211 6.39 4.85 -7.49
CA TYR A 211 5.64 3.72 -8.04
C TYR A 211 6.53 2.59 -8.52
N LEU A 212 7.68 2.90 -9.14
CA LEU A 212 8.66 1.90 -9.57
C LEU A 212 9.21 1.11 -8.38
N LEU A 213 9.52 1.78 -7.27
CA LEU A 213 9.97 1.14 -6.04
C LEU A 213 8.91 0.16 -5.50
N ALA A 214 7.67 0.60 -5.39
CA ALA A 214 6.58 -0.22 -4.88
C ALA A 214 6.28 -1.43 -5.78
N THR A 215 6.27 -1.21 -7.11
CA THR A 215 6.09 -2.26 -8.12
C THR A 215 7.25 -3.25 -8.07
N GLY A 216 8.49 -2.77 -8.00
CA GLY A 216 9.69 -3.60 -7.89
C GLY A 216 9.64 -4.53 -6.67
N ILE A 217 9.18 -4.04 -5.52
CA ILE A 217 8.98 -4.87 -4.31
C ILE A 217 7.95 -5.98 -4.57
N GLY A 218 6.85 -5.68 -5.27
CA GLY A 218 5.84 -6.67 -5.65
C GLY A 218 6.39 -7.74 -6.60
N LEU A 219 7.06 -7.31 -7.68
CA LEU A 219 7.63 -8.20 -8.69
C LEU A 219 8.80 -9.05 -8.15
N ALA A 220 9.58 -8.53 -7.23
CA ALA A 220 10.64 -9.30 -6.58
C ALA A 220 10.09 -10.54 -5.85
N ARG A 221 8.83 -10.51 -5.38
CA ARG A 221 8.18 -11.68 -4.78
C ARG A 221 7.87 -12.78 -5.80
N VAL A 222 7.61 -12.40 -7.05
CA VAL A 222 7.43 -13.34 -8.16
C VAL A 222 8.75 -14.02 -8.49
N THR A 223 9.83 -13.26 -8.62
CA THR A 223 11.16 -13.81 -8.95
C THR A 223 11.71 -14.77 -7.88
N LYS A 224 11.17 -14.74 -6.67
CA LYS A 224 11.51 -15.66 -5.55
C LYS A 224 10.59 -16.89 -5.48
N GLY A 225 9.65 -17.06 -6.40
CA GLY A 225 8.65 -18.13 -6.33
C GLY A 225 7.76 -18.05 -5.08
N ALA A 226 7.64 -16.87 -4.50
CA ALA A 226 6.81 -16.64 -3.32
C ALA A 226 5.35 -16.35 -3.68
N HIS A 227 5.13 -15.74 -4.84
CA HIS A 227 3.84 -15.35 -5.37
C HIS A 227 3.81 -15.57 -6.89
N TRP A 228 2.62 -15.79 -7.45
CA TRP A 228 2.38 -15.82 -8.87
C TRP A 228 2.38 -14.40 -9.45
N ALA A 229 2.53 -14.26 -10.77
CA ALA A 229 2.49 -12.93 -11.42
C ALA A 229 1.10 -12.29 -11.25
N SER A 230 0.03 -13.07 -11.40
CA SER A 230 -1.33 -12.60 -11.16
C SER A 230 -1.56 -12.17 -9.69
N ASP A 231 -0.93 -12.83 -8.69
CA ASP A 231 -0.98 -12.37 -7.31
C ASP A 231 -0.35 -10.97 -7.15
N ALA A 232 0.72 -10.70 -7.94
CA ALA A 232 1.38 -9.40 -7.92
C ALA A 232 0.49 -8.32 -8.54
N VAL A 233 -0.12 -8.58 -9.71
CA VAL A 233 -1.07 -7.66 -10.34
C VAL A 233 -2.21 -7.32 -9.39
N ALA A 234 -2.87 -8.33 -8.82
CA ALA A 234 -3.99 -8.12 -7.89
C ALA A 234 -3.58 -7.34 -6.64
N GLY A 235 -2.42 -7.66 -6.05
CA GLY A 235 -1.97 -6.98 -4.84
C GLY A 235 -1.54 -5.54 -5.08
N LEU A 236 -0.85 -5.27 -6.19
CA LEU A 236 -0.45 -3.91 -6.57
C LEU A 236 -1.67 -3.04 -6.87
N ALA A 237 -2.64 -3.56 -7.64
CA ALA A 237 -3.90 -2.87 -7.92
C ALA A 237 -4.69 -2.58 -6.63
N TRP A 238 -4.79 -3.57 -5.73
CA TRP A 238 -5.43 -3.39 -4.43
C TRP A 238 -4.78 -2.27 -3.61
N GLY A 239 -3.44 -2.32 -3.48
CA GLY A 239 -2.70 -1.30 -2.74
C GLY A 239 -2.85 0.09 -3.35
N TRP A 240 -2.79 0.17 -4.69
CA TRP A 240 -2.97 1.44 -5.41
C TRP A 240 -4.35 2.04 -5.16
N ALA A 241 -5.43 1.25 -5.31
CA ALA A 241 -6.78 1.74 -5.09
C ALA A 241 -6.97 2.23 -3.63
N VAL A 242 -6.55 1.44 -2.65
CA VAL A 242 -6.64 1.82 -1.22
C VAL A 242 -5.83 3.08 -0.93
N GLY A 243 -4.58 3.15 -1.43
CA GLY A 243 -3.71 4.30 -1.18
C GLY A 243 -4.28 5.60 -1.76
N ARG A 244 -4.81 5.55 -2.98
CA ARG A 244 -5.50 6.69 -3.61
C ARG A 244 -6.75 7.09 -2.82
N GLY A 245 -7.56 6.14 -2.42
CA GLY A 245 -8.77 6.44 -1.64
C GLY A 245 -8.45 7.13 -0.32
N VAL A 246 -7.42 6.67 0.41
CA VAL A 246 -6.95 7.36 1.62
C VAL A 246 -6.38 8.73 1.29
N GLY A 247 -5.55 8.84 0.22
CA GLY A 247 -4.94 10.10 -0.20
C GLY A 247 -5.97 11.17 -0.56
N GLY A 248 -7.00 10.79 -1.31
CA GLY A 248 -8.11 11.68 -1.66
C GLY A 248 -8.83 12.23 -0.42
N ARG A 249 -9.08 11.38 0.60
CA ARG A 249 -9.69 11.84 1.87
C ARG A 249 -8.82 12.86 2.62
N PHE A 250 -7.49 12.66 2.62
CA PHE A 250 -6.57 13.63 3.20
C PHE A 250 -6.52 14.93 2.38
N LEU A 251 -6.57 14.84 1.06
CA LEU A 251 -6.60 15.99 0.15
C LEU A 251 -7.89 16.80 0.36
N GLU A 252 -9.06 16.16 0.36
CA GLU A 252 -10.35 16.81 0.62
C GLU A 252 -10.36 17.60 1.93
N ARG A 253 -9.80 17.04 3.00
CA ARG A 253 -9.70 17.75 4.28
C ARG A 253 -8.77 18.95 4.20
N ALA A 254 -7.61 18.79 3.59
CA ALA A 254 -6.65 19.86 3.44
C ALA A 254 -7.20 21.02 2.60
N GLU A 255 -7.98 20.72 1.56
CA GLU A 255 -8.68 21.72 0.76
C GLU A 255 -9.76 22.45 1.57
N ALA A 256 -10.55 21.69 2.35
CA ALA A 256 -11.59 22.24 3.21
C ALA A 256 -11.03 23.16 4.31
N GLU A 257 -9.85 22.84 4.83
CA GLU A 257 -9.15 23.66 5.83
C GLU A 257 -8.45 24.89 5.24
N GLY A 258 -8.48 25.05 3.89
CA GLY A 258 -7.83 26.16 3.21
C GLY A 258 -6.30 26.10 3.19
N THR A 259 -5.71 25.00 3.69
CA THR A 259 -4.25 24.81 3.74
C THR A 259 -3.61 24.66 2.37
N LEU A 260 -4.38 24.34 1.32
CA LEU A 260 -3.92 24.19 -0.07
C LEU A 260 -4.43 25.24 -1.04
N ALA A 261 -5.24 26.21 -0.60
CA ALA A 261 -5.83 27.22 -1.50
C ALA A 261 -4.78 28.04 -2.28
N GLY A 262 -3.57 28.19 -1.74
CA GLY A 262 -2.45 28.84 -2.44
C GLY A 262 -1.66 27.93 -3.36
N GLN A 263 -1.52 26.66 -3.02
CA GLN A 263 -0.70 25.69 -3.78
C GLN A 263 -1.46 25.04 -4.94
N ALA A 264 -2.79 24.85 -4.82
CA ALA A 264 -3.62 24.33 -5.90
C ALA A 264 -3.69 25.27 -7.10
N ALA A 265 -3.62 26.56 -6.90
CA ALA A 265 -3.63 27.54 -7.98
C ALA A 265 -2.36 27.49 -8.86
N GLU A 266 -1.21 27.16 -8.29
CA GLU A 266 0.06 27.05 -9.02
C GLU A 266 0.27 25.68 -9.68
N ALA A 267 -0.20 24.60 -9.06
CA ALA A 267 -0.04 23.23 -9.55
C ALA A 267 -0.93 22.91 -10.78
N HIS A 268 -2.00 23.67 -11.01
CA HIS A 268 -2.86 23.50 -12.19
C HIS A 268 -2.21 24.01 -13.51
N ALA A 269 -1.05 24.66 -13.44
CA ALA A 269 -0.35 25.18 -14.62
C ALA A 269 0.55 24.13 -15.32
N ALA A 270 0.83 22.99 -14.72
CA ALA A 270 1.64 21.94 -15.32
C ALA A 270 0.75 20.84 -15.93
N PRO A 271 0.97 20.41 -17.21
CA PRO A 271 0.17 19.34 -17.81
C PRO A 271 0.47 18.02 -17.09
N ARG A 272 -0.48 17.55 -16.30
CA ARG A 272 -0.43 16.20 -15.72
C ARG A 272 -0.77 15.20 -16.82
N LEU A 273 0.13 14.27 -17.11
CA LEU A 273 -0.17 13.13 -17.96
C LEU A 273 -1.08 12.17 -17.15
N TYR A 274 -2.37 12.42 -17.17
CA TYR A 274 -3.33 11.51 -16.62
C TYR A 274 -3.50 10.32 -17.55
N VAL A 275 -2.97 9.17 -17.19
CA VAL A 275 -3.61 7.91 -17.59
C VAL A 275 -4.89 7.86 -16.77
N GLY A 276 -6.02 8.19 -17.43
CA GLY A 276 -7.28 8.51 -16.78
C GLY A 276 -7.99 7.33 -16.14
N LEU A 277 -7.46 6.84 -15.03
CA LEU A 277 -8.16 5.94 -14.14
C LEU A 277 -8.52 6.74 -12.87
N ARG A 278 -9.65 7.46 -12.92
CA ARG A 278 -10.22 8.12 -11.76
C ARG A 278 -11.11 7.10 -11.08
N VAL A 279 -10.65 6.51 -10.01
CA VAL A 279 -11.50 5.74 -9.09
C VAL A 279 -12.05 6.76 -8.09
N GLU A 280 -13.31 7.17 -8.27
CA GLU A 280 -14.03 7.98 -7.27
C GLU A 280 -14.60 7.02 -6.22
N PHE A 281 -14.16 7.15 -4.99
CA PHE A 281 -14.63 6.36 -3.87
C PHE A 281 -15.82 7.03 -3.15
#